data_e45d7ab4e0f116a41a92b758a76a909f
#
_entry.id   e45d7ab4e0f116a41a92b758a76a909f
#
_cell.length_a   1.000
_cell.length_b   1.000
_cell.length_c   1.000
_cell.angle_alpha   90.00
_cell.angle_beta   90.00
_cell.angle_gamma   90.00
#
_symmetry.space_group_name_H-M   'P 1'
#
loop_
_entity.id
_entity.type
_entity.pdbx_description
1 polymer ?
#
loop_
_entity_poly.entity_id
_entity_poly.type
_entity_poly.pdbx_seq_one_letter_code
_entity_poly.pdbx_strand_id
1 'polypeptide(L)'
;MDSTLQNQIKKVYSDIESRKIRAETLIDLINNCIQITLDKETIHSFLDLAHSQTVVQTIYNADLVTEWLEKLVNLIDISQFHTGYLLEQRAKRYNKKTVFNIIRDETIHTVSYADLWKKIIETGKALSTLEKADEFPTIGLLTHNQLNSVLIDLACLSFGWRVIPIPLNSTSEHLSFILNQSEISHLFVGGKTGIQLWNKVQPIHKISVISFSDSESLNGDVISWETFFESRYDAKNFNAVQRMSYVPMNETQTIMYTSGTTANPKGITFTQMNLISKRFARGLALPEINANDCFLCYLPLFHTFGRYFELMGSIYWGCLLYTSPSPRD
;
A
#
# COMPACT_ATOMS: atom_id res chain seq x y z
N MET A 1 -19.81 23.29 8.22
CA MET A 1 -20.01 21.81 8.17
C MET A 1 -21.47 21.54 7.89
N ASP A 2 -21.78 20.86 6.82
CA ASP A 2 -23.18 20.50 6.56
C ASP A 2 -23.58 19.32 7.47
N SER A 3 -24.19 19.65 8.60
CA SER A 3 -24.69 18.70 9.60
C SER A 3 -25.68 17.68 9.01
N THR A 4 -26.33 18.04 7.92
CA THR A 4 -27.35 17.25 7.24
C THR A 4 -26.74 16.03 6.58
N LEU A 5 -25.63 16.18 5.84
CA LEU A 5 -24.98 15.08 5.14
C LEU A 5 -24.24 14.13 6.09
N GLN A 6 -23.58 14.67 7.11
CA GLN A 6 -23.00 13.84 8.17
C GLN A 6 -24.07 12.98 8.88
N ASN A 7 -25.26 13.55 9.11
CA ASN A 7 -26.38 12.79 9.67
C ASN A 7 -26.91 11.74 8.70
N GLN A 8 -26.95 12.02 7.39
CA GLN A 8 -27.31 11.05 6.37
C GLN A 8 -26.31 9.88 6.32
N ILE A 9 -25.00 10.16 6.34
CA ILE A 9 -23.95 9.14 6.42
C ILE A 9 -24.12 8.28 7.68
N LYS A 10 -24.32 8.88 8.85
CA LYS A 10 -24.58 8.15 10.11
C LYS A 10 -25.83 7.29 10.03
N LYS A 11 -26.89 7.78 9.41
CA LYS A 11 -28.11 7.00 9.20
C LYS A 11 -27.83 5.80 8.31
N VAL A 12 -27.09 5.96 7.23
CA VAL A 12 -26.70 4.86 6.34
C VAL A 12 -25.85 3.83 7.07
N TYR A 13 -24.95 4.21 7.99
CA TYR A 13 -24.27 3.25 8.87
C TYR A 13 -25.26 2.40 9.67
N SER A 14 -26.26 3.02 10.30
CA SER A 14 -27.32 2.30 11.03
C SER A 14 -28.16 1.40 10.12
N ASP A 15 -28.49 1.86 8.92
CA ASP A 15 -29.26 1.10 7.93
C ASP A 15 -28.47 -0.10 7.38
N ILE A 16 -27.14 0.02 7.23
CA ILE A 16 -26.23 -1.09 6.88
C ILE A 16 -26.24 -2.15 7.97
N GLU A 17 -26.11 -1.74 9.24
CA GLU A 17 -26.15 -2.67 10.37
C GLU A 17 -27.49 -3.44 10.44
N SER A 18 -28.58 -2.77 10.08
CA SER A 18 -29.92 -3.36 10.02
C SER A 18 -30.23 -4.08 8.70
N ARG A 19 -29.32 -4.08 7.72
CA ARG A 19 -29.49 -4.63 6.35
C ARG A 19 -30.71 -4.07 5.58
N LYS A 20 -31.09 -2.82 5.83
CA LYS A 20 -32.26 -2.16 5.22
C LYS A 20 -31.92 -1.12 4.16
N ILE A 21 -30.66 -1.10 3.67
CA ILE A 21 -30.22 -0.09 2.74
C ILE A 21 -30.72 -0.37 1.31
N ARG A 22 -31.12 0.68 0.59
CA ARG A 22 -31.54 0.61 -0.81
C ARG A 22 -30.48 1.23 -1.72
N ALA A 23 -30.34 0.70 -2.92
CA ALA A 23 -29.37 1.18 -3.90
C ALA A 23 -29.62 2.65 -4.28
N GLU A 24 -30.91 3.04 -4.49
CA GLU A 24 -31.28 4.42 -4.81
C GLU A 24 -30.81 5.41 -3.72
N THR A 25 -30.97 5.03 -2.44
CA THR A 25 -30.51 5.86 -1.32
C THR A 25 -28.99 6.05 -1.33
N LEU A 26 -28.24 5.02 -1.73
CA LEU A 26 -26.79 5.11 -1.88
C LEU A 26 -26.38 6.01 -3.05
N ILE A 27 -27.09 5.89 -4.18
CA ILE A 27 -26.85 6.75 -5.36
C ILE A 27 -27.17 8.21 -5.03
N ASP A 28 -28.27 8.50 -4.36
CA ASP A 28 -28.61 9.86 -3.93
C ASP A 28 -27.57 10.42 -2.97
N LEU A 29 -27.10 9.60 -2.02
CA LEU A 29 -26.08 10.01 -1.07
C LEU A 29 -24.74 10.32 -1.75
N ILE A 30 -24.28 9.48 -2.69
CA ILE A 30 -23.03 9.74 -3.40
C ILE A 30 -23.13 10.98 -4.31
N ASN A 31 -24.28 11.21 -4.95
CA ASN A 31 -24.55 12.41 -5.72
C ASN A 31 -24.47 13.66 -4.84
N ASN A 32 -25.07 13.61 -3.64
CA ASN A 32 -24.97 14.71 -2.68
C ASN A 32 -23.52 14.97 -2.26
N CYS A 33 -22.74 13.90 -2.01
CA CYS A 33 -21.31 14.02 -1.71
C CYS A 33 -20.50 14.68 -2.83
N ILE A 34 -20.88 14.49 -4.09
CA ILE A 34 -20.21 15.08 -5.25
C ILE A 34 -20.60 16.56 -5.44
N GLN A 35 -21.88 16.90 -5.22
CA GLN A 35 -22.41 18.24 -5.50
C GLN A 35 -22.04 19.29 -4.44
N ILE A 36 -21.87 18.86 -3.20
CA ILE A 36 -21.55 19.77 -2.10
C ILE A 36 -20.02 19.84 -1.98
N THR A 37 -19.48 21.06 -1.88
CA THR A 37 -18.03 21.25 -1.56
C THR A 37 -17.77 20.79 -0.14
N LEU A 38 -17.59 19.49 0.02
CA LEU A 38 -17.43 18.85 1.30
C LEU A 38 -16.00 18.97 1.82
N ASP A 39 -15.88 18.93 3.14
CA ASP A 39 -14.59 18.65 3.75
C ASP A 39 -14.16 17.20 3.43
N LYS A 40 -12.85 17.03 3.31
CA LYS A 40 -12.25 15.74 2.95
C LYS A 40 -12.61 14.62 3.93
N GLU A 41 -12.77 14.94 5.22
CA GLU A 41 -13.07 13.94 6.27
C GLU A 41 -14.45 13.32 6.07
N THR A 42 -15.44 14.11 5.66
CA THR A 42 -16.78 13.61 5.35
C THR A 42 -16.77 12.67 4.15
N ILE A 43 -16.04 13.04 3.06
CA ILE A 43 -15.89 12.16 1.90
C ILE A 43 -15.14 10.88 2.28
N HIS A 44 -14.06 10.99 3.04
CA HIS A 44 -13.31 9.81 3.50
C HIS A 44 -14.18 8.88 4.35
N SER A 45 -15.05 9.42 5.20
CA SER A 45 -16.01 8.62 5.96
C SER A 45 -17.01 7.91 5.06
N PHE A 46 -17.48 8.55 3.99
CA PHE A 46 -18.32 7.92 2.99
C PHE A 46 -17.57 6.80 2.23
N LEU A 47 -16.32 7.01 1.84
CA LEU A 47 -15.49 6.00 1.18
C LEU A 47 -15.23 4.78 2.09
N ASP A 48 -15.12 4.99 3.42
CA ASP A 48 -15.07 3.86 4.38
C ASP A 48 -16.38 3.07 4.43
N LEU A 49 -17.52 3.74 4.28
CA LEU A 49 -18.82 3.10 4.17
C LEU A 49 -18.97 2.33 2.85
N ALA A 50 -18.55 2.93 1.74
CA ALA A 50 -18.74 2.41 0.39
C ALA A 50 -18.06 1.06 0.14
N HIS A 51 -17.01 0.71 0.92
CA HIS A 51 -16.35 -0.60 0.80
C HIS A 51 -17.03 -1.71 1.61
N SER A 52 -18.00 -1.40 2.47
CA SER A 52 -18.67 -2.42 3.29
C SER A 52 -19.39 -3.45 2.42
N GLN A 53 -19.32 -4.73 2.82
CA GLN A 53 -19.92 -5.82 2.05
C GLN A 53 -21.40 -5.58 1.75
N THR A 54 -22.16 -5.05 2.71
CA THR A 54 -23.58 -4.76 2.53
C THR A 54 -23.82 -3.73 1.42
N VAL A 55 -23.03 -2.66 1.36
CA VAL A 55 -23.11 -1.65 0.28
C VAL A 55 -22.72 -2.27 -1.05
N VAL A 56 -21.59 -2.96 -1.11
CA VAL A 56 -21.10 -3.62 -2.32
C VAL A 56 -22.15 -4.59 -2.88
N GLN A 57 -22.72 -5.46 -2.05
CA GLN A 57 -23.76 -6.40 -2.47
C GLN A 57 -25.05 -5.70 -2.91
N THR A 58 -25.46 -4.62 -2.22
CA THR A 58 -26.65 -3.86 -2.58
C THR A 58 -26.50 -3.25 -3.97
N ILE A 59 -25.36 -2.64 -4.28
CA ILE A 59 -25.04 -2.06 -5.58
C ILE A 59 -24.91 -3.12 -6.67
N TYR A 60 -24.25 -4.24 -6.35
CA TYR A 60 -24.07 -5.37 -7.28
C TYR A 60 -25.42 -5.97 -7.68
N ASN A 61 -26.30 -6.24 -6.71
CA ASN A 61 -27.63 -6.84 -6.95
C ASN A 61 -28.60 -5.90 -7.68
N ALA A 62 -28.36 -4.59 -7.63
CA ALA A 62 -29.12 -3.59 -8.36
C ALA A 62 -28.62 -3.32 -9.78
N ASP A 63 -27.51 -3.99 -10.22
CA ASP A 63 -26.84 -3.79 -11.50
C ASP A 63 -26.32 -2.34 -11.71
N LEU A 64 -25.91 -1.69 -10.62
CA LEU A 64 -25.42 -0.29 -10.60
C LEU A 64 -23.90 -0.17 -10.45
N VAL A 65 -23.16 -1.27 -10.66
CA VAL A 65 -21.71 -1.34 -10.40
C VAL A 65 -20.93 -0.28 -11.18
N THR A 66 -21.23 -0.11 -12.47
CA THR A 66 -20.53 0.84 -13.34
C THR A 66 -20.76 2.27 -12.88
N GLU A 67 -22.03 2.65 -12.72
CA GLU A 67 -22.39 4.00 -12.25
C GLU A 67 -21.78 4.32 -10.88
N TRP A 68 -21.87 3.37 -9.96
CA TRP A 68 -21.31 3.50 -8.62
C TRP A 68 -19.78 3.69 -8.65
N LEU A 69 -19.08 2.89 -9.44
CA LEU A 69 -17.63 2.98 -9.56
C LEU A 69 -17.19 4.32 -10.14
N GLU A 70 -17.85 4.83 -11.17
CA GLU A 70 -17.54 6.16 -11.76
C GLU A 70 -17.67 7.26 -10.72
N LYS A 71 -18.73 7.23 -9.91
CA LYS A 71 -18.94 8.21 -8.83
C LYS A 71 -17.89 8.06 -7.71
N LEU A 72 -17.53 6.83 -7.33
CA LEU A 72 -16.46 6.59 -6.35
C LEU A 72 -15.11 7.12 -6.83
N VAL A 73 -14.77 6.89 -8.10
CA VAL A 73 -13.52 7.40 -8.71
C VAL A 73 -13.50 8.93 -8.66
N ASN A 74 -14.62 9.59 -8.92
CA ASN A 74 -14.71 11.05 -8.78
C ASN A 74 -14.52 11.50 -7.33
N LEU A 75 -15.15 10.83 -6.34
CA LEU A 75 -14.96 11.16 -4.92
C LEU A 75 -13.50 10.94 -4.46
N ILE A 76 -12.86 9.88 -4.93
CA ILE A 76 -11.45 9.60 -4.67
C ILE A 76 -10.57 10.75 -5.17
N ASP A 77 -10.82 11.23 -6.40
CA ASP A 77 -10.04 12.32 -7.00
C ASP A 77 -10.24 13.65 -6.26
N ILE A 78 -11.46 14.10 -6.08
CA ILE A 78 -11.75 15.38 -5.44
C ILE A 78 -11.31 15.43 -3.97
N SER A 79 -11.36 14.31 -3.24
CA SER A 79 -10.93 14.23 -1.85
C SER A 79 -9.45 13.90 -1.67
N GLN A 80 -8.76 13.55 -2.76
CA GLN A 80 -7.37 13.10 -2.74
C GLN A 80 -7.17 11.88 -1.83
N PHE A 81 -8.14 10.93 -1.88
CA PHE A 81 -8.11 9.72 -1.06
C PHE A 81 -7.10 8.72 -1.60
N HIS A 82 -6.03 8.48 -0.89
CA HIS A 82 -4.92 7.62 -1.30
C HIS A 82 -4.65 6.47 -0.31
N THR A 83 -3.65 5.66 -0.60
CA THR A 83 -3.29 4.45 0.17
C THR A 83 -3.11 4.73 1.67
N GLY A 84 -2.49 5.85 2.06
CA GLY A 84 -2.30 6.19 3.48
C GLY A 84 -3.62 6.36 4.23
N TYR A 85 -4.59 7.07 3.64
CA TYR A 85 -5.92 7.22 4.25
C TYR A 85 -6.67 5.89 4.34
N LEU A 86 -6.55 5.03 3.31
CA LEU A 86 -7.12 3.68 3.37
C LEU A 86 -6.55 2.88 4.55
N LEU A 87 -5.23 2.86 4.71
CA LEU A 87 -4.56 2.13 5.79
C LEU A 87 -4.95 2.65 7.17
N GLU A 88 -5.00 3.99 7.33
CA GLU A 88 -5.46 4.61 8.56
C GLU A 88 -6.91 4.23 8.89
N GLN A 89 -7.82 4.25 7.91
CA GLN A 89 -9.20 3.83 8.10
C GLN A 89 -9.30 2.37 8.53
N ARG A 90 -8.54 1.47 7.90
CA ARG A 90 -8.52 0.05 8.26
C ARG A 90 -7.99 -0.16 9.68
N ALA A 91 -6.96 0.58 10.07
CA ALA A 91 -6.43 0.56 11.43
C ALA A 91 -7.47 1.02 12.48
N LYS A 92 -8.22 2.07 12.19
CA LYS A 92 -9.31 2.56 13.05
C LYS A 92 -10.47 1.56 13.13
N ARG A 93 -10.90 1.01 11.99
CA ARG A 93 -12.07 0.12 11.89
C ARG A 93 -11.80 -1.26 12.49
N TYR A 94 -10.67 -1.87 12.17
CA TYR A 94 -10.35 -3.25 12.58
C TYR A 94 -9.44 -3.33 13.80
N ASN A 95 -8.85 -2.25 14.19
CA ASN A 95 -8.03 -2.03 15.39
C ASN A 95 -7.23 -3.28 15.84
N LYS A 96 -7.74 -4.04 16.81
CA LYS A 96 -7.07 -5.22 17.39
C LYS A 96 -7.15 -6.48 16.53
N LYS A 97 -7.91 -6.45 15.42
CA LYS A 97 -7.98 -7.60 14.52
C LYS A 97 -6.62 -7.87 13.90
N THR A 98 -6.25 -9.14 13.81
CA THR A 98 -5.02 -9.56 13.14
C THR A 98 -5.13 -9.31 11.64
N VAL A 99 -4.14 -8.62 11.07
CA VAL A 99 -3.96 -8.43 9.62
C VAL A 99 -2.97 -9.45 9.07
N PHE A 100 -1.86 -9.72 9.77
CA PHE A 100 -0.84 -10.67 9.33
C PHE A 100 -0.60 -11.76 10.37
N ASN A 101 -0.54 -12.99 9.88
CA ASN A 101 0.06 -14.14 10.56
C ASN A 101 1.33 -14.53 9.80
N ILE A 102 2.48 -14.21 10.39
CA ILE A 102 3.80 -14.45 9.80
C ILE A 102 4.35 -15.74 10.39
N ILE A 103 4.51 -16.75 9.54
CA ILE A 103 5.04 -18.06 9.95
C ILE A 103 6.57 -18.01 9.79
N ARG A 104 7.30 -18.22 10.88
CA ARG A 104 8.77 -18.36 10.92
C ARG A 104 9.15 -19.41 11.94
N ASP A 105 10.06 -20.30 11.57
CA ASP A 105 10.63 -21.31 12.48
C ASP A 105 9.56 -22.01 13.34
N GLU A 106 8.49 -22.48 12.69
CA GLU A 106 7.31 -23.11 13.31
C GLU A 106 6.53 -22.21 14.30
N THR A 107 6.87 -20.94 14.40
CA THR A 107 6.16 -19.95 15.22
C THR A 107 5.30 -19.03 14.36
N ILE A 108 4.20 -18.55 14.95
CA ILE A 108 3.31 -17.57 14.31
C ILE A 108 3.46 -16.23 15.01
N HIS A 109 3.95 -15.24 14.27
CA HIS A 109 3.99 -13.86 14.73
C HIS A 109 2.80 -13.10 14.17
N THR A 110 1.97 -12.55 15.06
CA THR A 110 0.76 -11.82 14.69
C THR A 110 1.01 -10.33 14.67
N VAL A 111 0.40 -9.64 13.69
CA VAL A 111 0.36 -8.18 13.60
C VAL A 111 -1.09 -7.76 13.51
N SER A 112 -1.54 -6.85 14.38
CA SER A 112 -2.88 -6.26 14.28
C SER A 112 -2.92 -5.13 13.26
N TYR A 113 -4.13 -4.73 12.82
CA TYR A 113 -4.31 -3.55 11.96
C TYR A 113 -3.80 -2.26 12.60
N ALA A 114 -4.00 -2.08 13.90
CA ALA A 114 -3.48 -0.92 14.63
C ALA A 114 -1.95 -0.94 14.72
N ASP A 115 -1.35 -2.11 15.01
CA ASP A 115 0.11 -2.26 15.08
C ASP A 115 0.74 -2.06 13.69
N LEU A 116 0.10 -2.55 12.62
CA LEU A 116 0.56 -2.32 11.26
C LEU A 116 0.66 -0.82 10.98
N TRP A 117 -0.40 -0.06 11.25
CA TRP A 117 -0.41 1.38 11.01
C TRP A 117 0.64 2.12 11.85
N LYS A 118 0.78 1.77 13.13
CA LYS A 118 1.83 2.31 13.99
C LYS A 118 3.22 2.06 13.41
N LYS A 119 3.50 0.83 12.97
CA LYS A 119 4.78 0.46 12.35
C LYS A 119 5.01 1.19 11.02
N ILE A 120 3.97 1.41 10.22
CA ILE A 120 4.05 2.22 8.98
C ILE A 120 4.47 3.66 9.30
N ILE A 121 3.89 4.29 10.33
CA ILE A 121 4.28 5.63 10.78
C ILE A 121 5.74 5.66 11.24
N GLU A 122 6.17 4.70 12.05
CA GLU A 122 7.54 4.59 12.54
C GLU A 122 8.53 4.38 11.37
N THR A 123 8.17 3.58 10.38
CA THR A 123 8.97 3.40 9.16
C THR A 123 9.01 4.68 8.33
N GLY A 124 7.89 5.40 8.23
CA GLY A 124 7.82 6.70 7.58
C GLY A 124 8.75 7.73 8.24
N LYS A 125 8.84 7.73 9.57
CA LYS A 125 9.82 8.56 10.30
C LYS A 125 11.26 8.23 9.90
N ALA A 126 11.62 6.95 9.82
CA ALA A 126 12.95 6.55 9.38
C ALA A 126 13.21 6.95 7.93
N LEU A 127 12.24 6.73 7.01
CA LEU A 127 12.38 7.13 5.61
C LEU A 127 12.53 8.64 5.44
N SER A 128 11.88 9.46 6.28
CA SER A 128 12.00 10.91 6.19
C SER A 128 13.43 11.42 6.48
N THR A 129 14.27 10.65 7.15
CA THR A 129 15.69 11.00 7.37
C THR A 129 16.56 10.82 6.12
N LEU A 130 16.04 10.12 5.11
CA LEU A 130 16.72 9.94 3.82
C LEU A 130 16.50 11.13 2.87
N GLU A 131 15.55 12.01 3.17
CA GLU A 131 15.26 13.19 2.36
C GLU A 131 16.39 14.23 2.48
N LYS A 132 16.71 14.83 1.35
CA LYS A 132 17.54 16.03 1.28
C LYS A 132 16.69 17.21 0.86
N ALA A 133 17.16 18.42 1.09
CA ALA A 133 16.37 19.65 0.95
C ALA A 133 15.59 19.78 -0.37
N ASP A 134 16.10 19.20 -1.47
CA ASP A 134 15.49 19.31 -2.81
C ASP A 134 15.36 17.95 -3.53
N GLU A 135 15.59 16.82 -2.83
CA GLU A 135 15.56 15.49 -3.43
C GLU A 135 14.71 14.52 -2.62
N PHE A 136 13.61 14.06 -3.20
CA PHE A 136 12.85 12.93 -2.67
C PHE A 136 13.52 11.62 -3.04
N PRO A 137 13.80 10.74 -2.08
CA PRO A 137 14.44 9.47 -2.38
C PRO A 137 13.52 8.56 -3.21
N THR A 138 14.09 7.89 -4.20
CA THR A 138 13.47 6.74 -4.86
C THR A 138 13.98 5.47 -4.18
N ILE A 139 13.06 4.66 -3.68
CA ILE A 139 13.33 3.50 -2.83
C ILE A 139 13.22 2.21 -3.65
N GLY A 140 14.30 1.43 -3.73
CA GLY A 140 14.29 0.08 -4.30
C GLY A 140 14.11 -0.99 -3.23
N LEU A 141 13.35 -2.04 -3.52
CA LEU A 141 13.18 -3.22 -2.66
C LEU A 141 13.68 -4.47 -3.39
N LEU A 142 14.82 -4.99 -3.00
CA LEU A 142 15.45 -6.19 -3.56
C LEU A 142 15.47 -7.30 -2.51
N THR A 143 14.32 -7.92 -2.28
CA THR A 143 14.15 -8.87 -1.17
C THR A 143 12.97 -9.80 -1.41
N HIS A 144 12.97 -10.95 -0.71
CA HIS A 144 11.79 -11.81 -0.57
C HIS A 144 10.68 -11.14 0.26
N ASN A 145 9.51 -11.77 0.30
CA ASN A 145 8.39 -11.31 1.12
C ASN A 145 8.79 -11.34 2.59
N GLN A 146 8.84 -10.17 3.23
CA GLN A 146 9.10 -10.04 4.66
C GLN A 146 8.44 -8.79 5.23
N LEU A 147 8.18 -8.77 6.52
CA LEU A 147 7.45 -7.68 7.17
C LEU A 147 8.13 -6.31 6.94
N ASN A 148 9.45 -6.23 7.08
CA ASN A 148 10.17 -4.96 6.92
C ASN A 148 10.02 -4.38 5.52
N SER A 149 10.06 -5.22 4.46
CA SER A 149 9.83 -4.75 3.09
C SER A 149 8.38 -4.29 2.86
N VAL A 150 7.40 -4.97 3.47
CA VAL A 150 5.99 -4.55 3.44
C VAL A 150 5.81 -3.20 4.14
N LEU A 151 6.46 -3.00 5.29
CA LEU A 151 6.39 -1.74 6.03
C LEU A 151 6.97 -0.57 5.22
N ILE A 152 8.11 -0.78 4.54
CA ILE A 152 8.71 0.25 3.68
C ILE A 152 7.78 0.55 2.50
N ASP A 153 7.27 -0.49 1.82
CA ASP A 153 6.36 -0.34 0.69
C ASP A 153 5.12 0.46 1.08
N LEU A 154 4.43 0.06 2.14
CA LEU A 154 3.23 0.73 2.62
C LEU A 154 3.52 2.13 3.16
N ALA A 155 4.67 2.37 3.80
CA ALA A 155 5.08 3.71 4.24
C ALA A 155 5.35 4.64 3.04
N CYS A 156 6.06 4.15 2.01
CA CYS A 156 6.27 4.91 0.78
C CYS A 156 4.94 5.31 0.12
N LEU A 157 4.02 4.36 -0.03
CA LEU A 157 2.70 4.62 -0.60
C LEU A 157 1.83 5.54 0.28
N SER A 158 2.02 5.52 1.60
CA SER A 158 1.26 6.35 2.52
C SER A 158 1.75 7.80 2.57
N PHE A 159 3.06 8.01 2.39
CA PHE A 159 3.70 9.31 2.63
C PHE A 159 4.36 9.91 1.40
N GLY A 160 4.17 9.33 0.21
CA GLY A 160 4.50 9.93 -1.07
C GLY A 160 5.93 9.69 -1.58
N TRP A 161 6.68 8.71 -1.04
CA TRP A 161 7.95 8.30 -1.64
C TRP A 161 7.72 7.31 -2.77
N ARG A 162 8.52 7.44 -3.84
CA ARG A 162 8.49 6.47 -4.94
C ARG A 162 9.13 5.16 -4.50
N VAL A 163 8.43 4.03 -4.70
CA VAL A 163 8.91 2.70 -4.31
C VAL A 163 8.88 1.72 -5.48
N ILE A 164 9.97 0.96 -5.63
CA ILE A 164 10.18 0.05 -6.76
C ILE A 164 10.53 -1.33 -6.22
N PRO A 165 9.55 -2.25 -6.18
CA PRO A 165 9.83 -3.67 -5.93
C PRO A 165 10.59 -4.26 -7.12
N ILE A 166 11.75 -4.86 -6.85
CA ILE A 166 12.65 -5.38 -7.88
C ILE A 166 12.51 -6.90 -7.94
N PRO A 167 12.29 -7.48 -9.13
CA PRO A 167 12.22 -8.93 -9.28
C PRO A 167 13.54 -9.62 -8.92
N LEU A 168 13.50 -10.57 -7.98
CA LEU A 168 14.67 -11.32 -7.54
C LEU A 168 15.20 -12.33 -8.57
N ASN A 169 14.40 -12.65 -9.57
CA ASN A 169 14.79 -13.47 -10.72
C ASN A 169 15.40 -12.66 -11.87
N SER A 170 15.75 -11.38 -11.62
CA SER A 170 16.46 -10.54 -12.58
C SER A 170 17.89 -11.04 -12.81
N THR A 171 18.43 -10.78 -14.02
CA THR A 171 19.87 -10.88 -14.25
C THR A 171 20.58 -9.63 -13.69
N SER A 172 21.91 -9.65 -13.61
CA SER A 172 22.69 -8.48 -13.20
C SER A 172 22.51 -7.28 -14.13
N GLU A 173 22.38 -7.55 -15.44
CA GLU A 173 22.12 -6.52 -16.46
C GLU A 173 20.75 -5.89 -16.28
N HIS A 174 19.71 -6.74 -16.03
CA HIS A 174 18.35 -6.25 -15.77
C HIS A 174 18.30 -5.44 -14.46
N LEU A 175 18.96 -5.90 -13.40
CA LEU A 175 19.01 -5.13 -12.16
C LEU A 175 19.71 -3.78 -12.39
N SER A 176 20.87 -3.77 -13.06
CA SER A 176 21.57 -2.53 -13.40
C SER A 176 20.68 -1.56 -14.19
N PHE A 177 19.96 -2.09 -15.20
CA PHE A 177 19.00 -1.30 -15.98
C PHE A 177 17.90 -0.70 -15.09
N ILE A 178 17.27 -1.50 -14.22
CA ILE A 178 16.19 -1.05 -13.32
C ILE A 178 16.70 0.05 -12.38
N LEU A 179 17.85 -0.16 -11.75
CA LEU A 179 18.46 0.80 -10.82
C LEU A 179 18.69 2.16 -11.48
N ASN A 180 19.22 2.14 -12.69
CA ASN A 180 19.57 3.37 -13.44
C ASN A 180 18.32 4.05 -14.02
N GLN A 181 17.43 3.30 -14.68
CA GLN A 181 16.22 3.86 -15.29
C GLN A 181 15.27 4.49 -14.26
N SER A 182 15.20 3.90 -13.07
CA SER A 182 14.32 4.38 -12.01
C SER A 182 15.01 5.38 -11.09
N GLU A 183 16.28 5.69 -11.29
CA GLU A 183 17.06 6.61 -10.46
C GLU A 183 16.97 6.25 -8.97
N ILE A 184 17.11 4.94 -8.67
CA ILE A 184 17.01 4.46 -7.28
C ILE A 184 18.19 5.03 -6.48
N SER A 185 17.88 5.82 -5.46
CA SER A 185 18.87 6.44 -4.58
C SER A 185 19.16 5.61 -3.33
N HIS A 186 18.15 4.85 -2.86
CA HIS A 186 18.26 3.99 -1.67
C HIS A 186 17.71 2.61 -1.98
N LEU A 187 18.50 1.57 -1.70
CA LEU A 187 18.16 0.19 -1.97
C LEU A 187 18.12 -0.61 -0.68
N PHE A 188 16.95 -1.18 -0.38
CA PHE A 188 16.78 -2.13 0.71
C PHE A 188 16.97 -3.55 0.18
N VAL A 189 17.96 -4.25 0.72
CA VAL A 189 18.36 -5.60 0.28
C VAL A 189 18.15 -6.60 1.39
N GLY A 190 17.63 -7.77 1.03
CA GLY A 190 17.45 -8.86 2.00
C GLY A 190 17.42 -10.24 1.38
N GLY A 191 17.75 -11.23 2.19
CA GLY A 191 17.86 -12.63 1.80
C GLY A 191 19.05 -12.93 0.89
N LYS A 192 19.47 -14.20 0.88
CA LYS A 192 20.65 -14.65 0.15
C LYS A 192 20.62 -14.29 -1.34
N THR A 193 19.47 -14.43 -1.99
CA THR A 193 19.32 -14.13 -3.43
C THR A 193 19.50 -12.65 -3.71
N GLY A 194 18.90 -11.75 -2.91
CA GLY A 194 19.04 -10.30 -3.08
C GLY A 194 20.47 -9.83 -2.89
N ILE A 195 21.15 -10.34 -1.87
CA ILE A 195 22.57 -10.07 -1.59
C ILE A 195 23.46 -10.53 -2.75
N GLN A 196 23.28 -11.76 -3.22
CA GLN A 196 24.07 -12.31 -4.32
C GLN A 196 23.84 -11.54 -5.64
N LEU A 197 22.63 -11.06 -5.88
CA LEU A 197 22.32 -10.28 -7.06
C LEU A 197 22.94 -8.88 -6.99
N TRP A 198 22.84 -8.19 -5.84
CA TRP A 198 23.45 -6.88 -5.63
C TRP A 198 24.97 -6.94 -5.80
N ASN A 199 25.64 -7.93 -5.23
CA ASN A 199 27.10 -8.06 -5.29
C ASN A 199 27.66 -8.27 -6.71
N LYS A 200 26.79 -8.57 -7.69
CA LYS A 200 27.17 -8.71 -9.12
C LYS A 200 26.97 -7.44 -9.93
N VAL A 201 26.41 -6.40 -9.33
CA VAL A 201 26.03 -5.17 -10.04
C VAL A 201 26.95 -4.02 -9.63
N GLN A 202 27.33 -3.20 -10.62
CA GLN A 202 28.00 -1.92 -10.41
C GLN A 202 27.06 -0.82 -10.93
N PRO A 203 26.35 -0.10 -10.06
CA PRO A 203 25.45 0.97 -10.47
C PRO A 203 26.25 2.16 -11.04
N ILE A 204 25.66 2.88 -11.99
CA ILE A 204 26.30 4.05 -12.62
C ILE A 204 26.34 5.25 -11.66
N HIS A 205 25.38 5.32 -10.72
CA HIS A 205 25.30 6.38 -9.72
C HIS A 205 25.42 5.80 -8.29
N LYS A 206 25.67 6.67 -7.34
CA LYS A 206 25.78 6.26 -5.93
C LYS A 206 24.41 5.86 -5.39
N ILE A 207 24.31 4.64 -4.84
CA ILE A 207 23.12 4.11 -4.18
C ILE A 207 23.48 3.83 -2.71
N SER A 208 22.67 4.34 -1.78
CA SER A 208 22.79 3.99 -0.37
C SER A 208 22.09 2.65 -0.14
N VAL A 209 22.81 1.68 0.44
CA VAL A 209 22.28 0.33 0.65
C VAL A 209 21.93 0.11 2.11
N ILE A 210 20.73 -0.40 2.35
CA ILE A 210 20.25 -0.80 3.68
C ILE A 210 19.99 -2.30 3.67
N SER A 211 20.61 -3.04 4.59
CA SER A 211 20.46 -4.50 4.67
C SER A 211 19.44 -4.92 5.71
N PHE A 212 18.50 -5.80 5.33
CA PHE A 212 17.60 -6.48 6.27
C PHE A 212 18.23 -7.68 7.00
N SER A 213 19.38 -8.13 6.57
CA SER A 213 20.14 -9.25 7.12
C SER A 213 21.58 -8.80 7.33
N ASP A 214 22.43 -9.75 7.68
CA ASP A 214 23.83 -9.50 7.96
C ASP A 214 24.49 -8.62 6.88
N SER A 215 24.96 -7.43 7.28
CA SER A 215 25.55 -6.42 6.39
C SER A 215 26.95 -6.80 5.92
N GLU A 216 27.65 -7.73 6.62
CA GLU A 216 29.04 -8.12 6.31
C GLU A 216 29.18 -8.83 4.97
N SER A 217 28.09 -9.38 4.43
CA SER A 217 28.08 -10.10 3.16
C SER A 217 27.80 -9.20 1.92
N LEU A 218 27.58 -7.92 2.11
CA LEU A 218 27.26 -6.96 1.04
C LEU A 218 28.46 -6.08 0.67
N ASN A 219 28.65 -5.85 -0.62
CA ASN A 219 29.66 -4.94 -1.12
C ASN A 219 29.24 -3.46 -0.95
N GLY A 220 30.18 -2.61 -0.51
CA GLY A 220 30.00 -1.16 -0.38
C GLY A 220 29.65 -0.69 1.03
N ASP A 221 29.33 0.60 1.16
CA ASP A 221 28.88 1.19 2.42
C ASP A 221 27.43 0.78 2.69
N VAL A 222 27.26 -0.15 3.62
CA VAL A 222 25.95 -0.73 3.95
C VAL A 222 25.55 -0.33 5.35
N ILE A 223 24.31 0.14 5.49
CA ILE A 223 23.67 0.43 6.78
C ILE A 223 22.81 -0.77 7.18
N SER A 224 22.90 -1.24 8.43
CA SER A 224 21.99 -2.28 8.90
C SER A 224 20.55 -1.76 9.03
N TRP A 225 19.59 -2.67 8.95
CA TRP A 225 18.19 -2.32 9.18
C TRP A 225 17.97 -1.69 10.56
N GLU A 226 18.63 -2.20 11.57
CA GLU A 226 18.53 -1.71 12.96
C GLU A 226 19.00 -0.26 13.03
N THR A 227 20.19 0.05 12.52
CA THR A 227 20.74 1.41 12.48
C THR A 227 19.84 2.36 11.68
N PHE A 228 19.38 1.92 10.50
CA PHE A 228 18.43 2.72 9.71
C PHE A 228 17.14 2.96 10.48
N PHE A 229 16.56 1.94 11.08
CA PHE A 229 15.28 2.07 11.78
C PHE A 229 15.38 2.89 13.07
N GLU A 230 16.55 2.89 13.72
CA GLU A 230 16.83 3.76 14.88
C GLU A 230 16.84 5.25 14.48
N SER A 231 17.20 5.58 13.25
CA SER A 231 17.19 6.97 12.76
C SER A 231 15.80 7.64 12.86
N ARG A 232 14.69 6.86 12.98
CA ARG A 232 13.34 7.42 13.22
C ARG A 232 13.25 8.33 14.44
N TYR A 233 14.13 8.14 15.39
CA TYR A 233 14.19 9.00 16.59
C TYR A 233 14.75 10.39 16.30
N ASP A 234 15.50 10.54 15.21
CA ASP A 234 16.06 11.82 14.77
C ASP A 234 15.05 12.65 13.96
N ALA A 235 14.00 12.02 13.46
CA ALA A 235 12.95 12.65 12.66
C ALA A 235 11.94 13.43 13.54
N LYS A 236 12.41 14.47 14.24
CA LYS A 236 11.62 15.25 15.21
C LYS A 236 10.42 15.98 14.59
N ASN A 237 10.49 16.30 13.29
CA ASN A 237 9.49 17.10 12.59
C ASN A 237 8.55 16.25 11.71
N PHE A 238 8.64 14.93 11.74
CA PHE A 238 7.75 14.09 10.94
C PHE A 238 6.34 14.09 11.52
N ASN A 239 5.39 14.58 10.72
CA ASN A 239 3.96 14.54 11.03
C ASN A 239 3.23 13.74 9.95
N ALA A 240 2.73 12.56 10.30
CA ALA A 240 2.08 11.65 9.37
C ALA A 240 0.83 12.26 8.71
N VAL A 241 -0.01 12.97 9.46
CA VAL A 241 -1.23 13.61 8.94
C VAL A 241 -0.89 14.69 7.93
N GLN A 242 0.05 15.57 8.27
CA GLN A 242 0.53 16.61 7.37
C GLN A 242 1.17 15.98 6.12
N ARG A 243 1.99 14.94 6.29
CA ARG A 243 2.65 14.28 5.15
C ARG A 243 1.65 13.67 4.18
N MET A 244 0.63 12.98 4.69
CA MET A 244 -0.44 12.43 3.86
C MET A 244 -1.18 13.50 3.05
N SER A 245 -1.35 14.70 3.57
CA SER A 245 -2.06 15.78 2.85
C SER A 245 -1.35 16.28 1.59
N TYR A 246 -0.07 15.95 1.41
CA TYR A 246 0.75 16.35 0.26
C TYR A 246 1.06 15.20 -0.72
N VAL A 247 0.51 14.00 -0.50
CA VAL A 247 0.74 12.86 -1.41
C VAL A 247 0.05 13.11 -2.76
N PRO A 248 0.79 13.14 -3.88
CA PRO A 248 0.21 13.43 -5.18
C PRO A 248 -0.57 12.22 -5.71
N MET A 249 -1.80 12.46 -6.23
CA MET A 249 -2.66 11.40 -6.74
C MET A 249 -2.25 10.89 -8.12
N ASN A 250 -1.74 11.76 -8.99
CA ASN A 250 -1.54 11.48 -10.41
C ASN A 250 -0.06 11.37 -10.83
N GLU A 251 0.87 11.47 -9.88
CA GLU A 251 2.29 11.22 -10.12
C GLU A 251 2.64 9.74 -9.95
N THR A 252 3.71 9.31 -10.62
CA THR A 252 4.22 7.93 -10.48
C THR A 252 4.68 7.66 -9.05
N GLN A 253 3.92 6.80 -8.37
CA GLN A 253 4.20 6.41 -6.99
C GLN A 253 5.01 5.12 -6.93
N THR A 254 4.83 4.25 -7.89
CA THR A 254 5.56 2.97 -7.95
C THR A 254 5.69 2.48 -9.38
N ILE A 255 6.75 1.71 -9.65
CA ILE A 255 7.01 1.09 -10.94
C ILE A 255 7.15 -0.41 -10.73
N MET A 256 6.41 -1.20 -11.51
CA MET A 256 6.52 -2.65 -11.52
C MET A 256 7.20 -3.10 -12.81
N TYR A 257 8.32 -3.79 -12.70
CA TYR A 257 9.04 -4.29 -13.85
C TYR A 257 8.58 -5.69 -14.25
N THR A 258 8.34 -5.87 -15.56
CA THR A 258 8.03 -7.18 -16.15
C THR A 258 9.21 -7.67 -16.96
N SER A 259 9.54 -8.97 -16.84
CA SER A 259 10.56 -9.60 -17.67
C SER A 259 10.06 -9.67 -19.11
N GLY A 260 10.61 -8.84 -19.99
CA GLY A 260 10.46 -9.01 -21.44
C GLY A 260 11.29 -10.21 -21.94
N THR A 261 10.80 -10.92 -22.94
CA THR A 261 11.46 -12.12 -23.48
C THR A 261 12.72 -11.84 -24.30
N THR A 262 13.03 -10.61 -24.68
CA THR A 262 14.08 -10.30 -25.67
C THR A 262 14.80 -8.95 -25.49
N ALA A 263 14.47 -8.16 -24.46
CA ALA A 263 15.00 -6.81 -24.26
C ALA A 263 15.06 -6.45 -22.77
N ASN A 264 15.45 -5.22 -22.47
CA ASN A 264 15.39 -4.68 -21.11
C ASN A 264 13.99 -4.79 -20.50
N PRO A 265 13.88 -4.97 -19.18
CA PRO A 265 12.59 -5.03 -18.48
C PRO A 265 11.74 -3.79 -18.75
N LYS A 266 10.42 -3.98 -18.90
CA LYS A 266 9.50 -2.86 -19.07
C LYS A 266 8.94 -2.43 -17.72
N GLY A 267 9.12 -1.16 -17.35
CA GLY A 267 8.54 -0.55 -16.18
C GLY A 267 7.11 -0.07 -16.43
N ILE A 268 6.16 -0.59 -15.66
CA ILE A 268 4.76 -0.16 -15.66
C ILE A 268 4.57 0.76 -14.47
N THR A 269 4.22 2.01 -14.72
CA THR A 269 4.00 3.04 -13.69
C THR A 269 2.60 2.96 -13.11
N PHE A 270 2.50 3.19 -11.81
CA PHE A 270 1.23 3.30 -11.10
C PHE A 270 1.21 4.57 -10.25
N THR A 271 0.09 5.28 -10.32
CA THR A 271 -0.21 6.45 -9.49
C THR A 271 -1.06 6.05 -8.28
N GLN A 272 -1.22 6.92 -7.28
CA GLN A 272 -2.17 6.67 -6.19
C GLN A 272 -3.60 6.47 -6.72
N MET A 273 -3.97 7.24 -7.74
CA MET A 273 -5.28 7.11 -8.38
C MET A 273 -5.48 5.71 -8.97
N ASN A 274 -4.48 5.14 -9.65
CA ASN A 274 -4.55 3.76 -10.14
C ASN A 274 -4.68 2.75 -9.01
N LEU A 275 -3.89 2.92 -7.94
CA LEU A 275 -3.86 1.99 -6.82
C LEU A 275 -5.20 1.95 -6.09
N ILE A 276 -5.77 3.10 -5.76
CA ILE A 276 -6.99 3.18 -4.97
C ILE A 276 -8.22 2.84 -5.80
N SER A 277 -8.40 3.42 -6.99
CA SER A 277 -9.55 3.12 -7.85
C SER A 277 -9.65 1.62 -8.13
N LYS A 278 -8.49 0.96 -8.33
CA LYS A 278 -8.45 -0.49 -8.52
C LYS A 278 -8.89 -1.29 -7.29
N ARG A 279 -8.70 -0.76 -6.06
CA ARG A 279 -9.21 -1.43 -4.84
C ARG A 279 -10.72 -1.43 -4.82
N PHE A 280 -11.35 -0.27 -5.05
CA PHE A 280 -12.80 -0.15 -5.11
C PHE A 280 -13.41 -0.96 -6.27
N ALA A 281 -12.83 -0.87 -7.46
CA ALA A 281 -13.27 -1.67 -8.61
C ALA A 281 -13.22 -3.18 -8.33
N ARG A 282 -12.17 -3.65 -7.66
CA ARG A 282 -12.02 -5.06 -7.32
C ARG A 282 -12.95 -5.49 -6.18
N GLY A 283 -13.23 -4.61 -5.23
CA GLY A 283 -14.25 -4.83 -4.21
C GLY A 283 -15.64 -5.06 -4.81
N LEU A 284 -16.00 -4.27 -5.81
CA LEU A 284 -17.27 -4.42 -6.54
C LEU A 284 -17.32 -5.67 -7.44
N ALA A 285 -16.17 -6.07 -8.00
CA ALA A 285 -16.09 -7.27 -8.84
C ALA A 285 -16.10 -8.59 -8.03
N LEU A 286 -15.84 -8.54 -6.74
CA LEU A 286 -15.78 -9.69 -5.83
C LEU A 286 -16.63 -9.41 -4.57
N PRO A 287 -17.96 -9.31 -4.73
CA PRO A 287 -18.87 -8.86 -3.67
C PRO A 287 -19.01 -9.85 -2.51
N GLU A 288 -18.56 -11.10 -2.68
CA GLU A 288 -18.61 -12.13 -1.64
C GLU A 288 -17.49 -11.96 -0.61
N ILE A 289 -16.34 -11.35 -1.00
CA ILE A 289 -15.20 -11.21 -0.09
C ILE A 289 -15.49 -10.18 1.00
N ASN A 290 -15.22 -10.57 2.22
CA ASN A 290 -15.46 -9.74 3.40
C ASN A 290 -14.37 -9.89 4.46
N ALA A 291 -14.49 -9.12 5.54
CA ALA A 291 -13.49 -9.08 6.58
C ALA A 291 -13.25 -10.40 7.33
N ASN A 292 -14.13 -11.41 7.21
CA ASN A 292 -13.94 -12.72 7.86
C ASN A 292 -13.13 -13.69 7.00
N ASP A 293 -12.84 -13.32 5.75
CA ASP A 293 -12.06 -14.15 4.85
C ASP A 293 -10.57 -14.10 5.18
N CYS A 294 -9.85 -15.08 4.65
CA CYS A 294 -8.42 -15.26 4.84
C CYS A 294 -7.72 -15.41 3.50
N PHE A 295 -6.60 -14.73 3.35
CA PHE A 295 -5.74 -14.82 2.18
C PHE A 295 -4.43 -15.54 2.53
N LEU A 296 -3.87 -16.24 1.54
CA LEU A 296 -2.53 -16.78 1.60
C LEU A 296 -1.60 -15.96 0.69
N CYS A 297 -0.57 -15.34 1.26
CA CYS A 297 0.46 -14.63 0.51
C CYS A 297 1.60 -15.59 0.16
N TYR A 298 1.54 -16.19 -1.02
CA TYR A 298 2.58 -17.09 -1.54
C TYR A 298 3.28 -16.54 -2.77
N LEU A 299 2.69 -15.56 -3.45
CA LEU A 299 3.31 -14.92 -4.58
C LEU A 299 4.28 -13.81 -4.15
N PRO A 300 5.38 -13.63 -4.89
CA PRO A 300 6.31 -12.54 -4.60
C PRO A 300 5.64 -11.16 -4.71
N LEU A 301 5.96 -10.26 -3.77
CA LEU A 301 5.39 -8.90 -3.76
C LEU A 301 5.98 -7.99 -4.86
N PHE A 302 7.02 -8.41 -5.56
CA PHE A 302 7.45 -7.75 -6.78
C PHE A 302 6.58 -8.11 -8.01
N HIS A 303 5.61 -9.01 -7.86
CA HIS A 303 4.57 -9.28 -8.87
C HIS A 303 3.26 -8.57 -8.54
N THR A 304 2.58 -8.09 -9.57
CA THR A 304 1.33 -7.34 -9.43
C THR A 304 0.24 -8.12 -8.69
N PHE A 305 0.16 -9.45 -8.88
CA PHE A 305 -0.85 -10.26 -8.21
C PHE A 305 -0.56 -10.37 -6.70
N GLY A 306 0.66 -10.72 -6.29
CA GLY A 306 1.04 -10.80 -4.88
C GLY A 306 0.87 -9.45 -4.18
N ARG A 307 1.40 -8.38 -4.76
CA ARG A 307 1.35 -7.04 -4.15
C ARG A 307 -0.05 -6.43 -4.13
N TYR A 308 -0.76 -6.47 -5.27
CA TYR A 308 -2.02 -5.73 -5.38
C TYR A 308 -3.26 -6.56 -5.09
N PHE A 309 -3.21 -7.87 -5.22
CA PHE A 309 -4.34 -8.71 -4.87
C PHE A 309 -4.19 -9.34 -3.49
N GLU A 310 -3.09 -10.06 -3.25
CA GLU A 310 -2.92 -10.73 -1.96
C GLU A 310 -2.69 -9.73 -0.83
N LEU A 311 -1.68 -8.84 -0.91
CA LEU A 311 -1.36 -7.91 0.17
C LEU A 311 -2.36 -6.76 0.27
N MET A 312 -2.44 -5.91 -0.76
CA MET A 312 -3.28 -4.71 -0.69
C MET A 312 -4.77 -5.03 -0.75
N GLY A 313 -5.16 -6.12 -1.42
CA GLY A 313 -6.55 -6.60 -1.45
C GLY A 313 -7.01 -7.08 -0.09
N SER A 314 -6.24 -7.95 0.59
CA SER A 314 -6.59 -8.43 1.93
C SER A 314 -6.74 -7.27 2.92
N ILE A 315 -5.86 -6.27 2.87
CA ILE A 315 -5.96 -5.06 3.69
C ILE A 315 -7.23 -4.27 3.36
N TYR A 316 -7.55 -4.09 2.07
CA TYR A 316 -8.75 -3.37 1.63
C TYR A 316 -10.02 -3.99 2.19
N TRP A 317 -10.19 -5.30 2.12
CA TRP A 317 -11.35 -6.00 2.65
C TRP A 317 -11.36 -6.19 4.17
N GLY A 318 -10.24 -5.92 4.84
CA GLY A 318 -10.10 -6.16 6.28
C GLY A 318 -9.84 -7.62 6.63
N CYS A 319 -9.33 -8.41 5.69
CA CYS A 319 -9.06 -9.84 5.84
C CYS A 319 -7.80 -10.11 6.65
N LEU A 320 -7.65 -11.37 7.06
CA LEU A 320 -6.41 -11.92 7.59
C LEU A 320 -5.53 -12.40 6.42
N LEU A 321 -4.25 -12.09 6.44
CA LEU A 321 -3.26 -12.57 5.49
C LEU A 321 -2.26 -13.49 6.21
N TYR A 322 -2.17 -14.74 5.75
CA TYR A 322 -1.09 -15.65 6.13
C TYR A 322 0.09 -15.48 5.19
N THR A 323 1.28 -15.34 5.74
CA THR A 323 2.50 -15.46 4.95
C THR A 323 2.99 -16.90 5.05
N SER A 324 3.29 -17.54 3.91
CA SER A 324 4.03 -18.79 3.91
C SER A 324 5.52 -18.48 3.89
N PRO A 325 6.36 -19.17 4.72
CA PRO A 325 7.80 -19.14 4.48
C PRO A 325 8.01 -19.66 3.05
N SER A 326 8.83 -18.94 2.29
CA SER A 326 9.20 -19.45 0.97
C SER A 326 9.96 -20.77 1.18
N PRO A 327 9.57 -21.89 0.56
CA PRO A 327 10.34 -23.13 0.65
C PRO A 327 11.72 -23.05 -0.03
N ARG A 328 12.12 -21.84 -0.45
CA ARG A 328 13.38 -21.55 -1.15
C ARG A 328 14.32 -20.62 -0.37
N ASP A 329 13.95 -20.20 0.83
CA ASP A 329 14.78 -19.35 1.71
C ASP A 329 15.77 -20.18 2.52
#